data_57f4810e6a5ede5a0cae58ae4f5e5163
#
_entry.id   57f4810e6a5ede5a0cae58ae4f5e5163
#
_cell.length_a   1.000
_cell.length_b   1.000
_cell.length_c   1.000
_cell.angle_alpha   90.00
_cell.angle_beta   90.00
_cell.angle_gamma   90.00
#
_symmetry.space_group_name_H-M   'P 1'
#
loop_
_entity.id
_entity.type
_entity.pdbx_description
1 polymer ?
#
loop_
_entity_poly.entity_id
_entity_poly.type
_entity_poly.pdbx_seq_one_letter_code
_entity_poly.pdbx_strand_id
1 'polypeptide(L)'
;MRRPIAGGSGDAAGTVALPHPRTGRRPRRGALENERLLAAVLLAPAVLLLGLFIAYPFVMGVWLSLSSTSVGNVGQFVGLKNFVKAWNDSIFQTAFWNTVWYTGWATIFKLALGMWLALLLNRHFRGKRLVRASMLLPFIVPTVLSTFAWRWMFDPTFSVLNWVLYQGGFITTKLPFLSDGTYALWCAIVVNTWRGMPFFAITLLAGLQTINPDLHEAAALDGANAWRRFWHVTWPLLKPVTLVVVVFSIIQTFSDFQLIYVLTGGGPANSTHLVATYAYQIGVASGLLGEGAAISLFMLPVLFMVVWLQLRYLRRLEGA
;
A
#
# COMPACT_ATOMS: atom_id res chain seq x y z
N MET A 1 53.04 43.52 -76.52
CA MET A 1 54.25 42.90 -77.15
C MET A 1 54.24 41.40 -76.82
N ARG A 2 54.22 40.61 -77.91
CA ARG A 2 54.82 39.27 -78.08
C ARG A 2 54.43 38.20 -77.01
N ARG A 3 53.66 37.30 -77.38
CA ARG A 3 53.81 36.04 -78.18
C ARG A 3 54.40 34.86 -77.31
N PRO A 4 54.12 33.68 -77.74
CA PRO A 4 53.54 32.51 -77.11
C PRO A 4 54.54 31.34 -77.07
N ILE A 5 54.17 30.15 -76.63
CA ILE A 5 54.60 28.84 -77.12
C ILE A 5 53.93 27.78 -76.19
N ALA A 6 52.98 27.02 -76.55
CA ALA A 6 53.03 25.80 -77.35
C ALA A 6 53.59 24.59 -76.61
N GLY A 7 52.76 23.64 -76.38
CA GLY A 7 53.02 22.27 -76.78
C GLY A 7 53.22 21.25 -75.73
N GLY A 8 52.48 20.17 -75.83
CA GLY A 8 52.85 18.84 -75.31
C GLY A 8 51.75 18.15 -74.48
N SER A 9 50.81 17.59 -75.09
CA SER A 9 50.53 16.16 -75.34
C SER A 9 50.87 15.21 -74.14
N GLY A 10 49.89 14.46 -73.75
CA GLY A 10 50.14 13.11 -73.29
C GLY A 10 49.43 12.67 -72.03
N ASP A 11 48.33 12.20 -72.20
CA ASP A 11 47.85 10.86 -71.82
C ASP A 11 47.96 10.37 -70.38
N ALA A 12 46.92 9.66 -70.13
CA ALA A 12 46.73 8.63 -69.11
C ALA A 12 45.98 9.08 -67.82
N ALA A 13 44.70 9.26 -68.03
CA ALA A 13 43.76 9.15 -66.93
C ALA A 13 43.74 7.69 -66.44
N GLY A 14 44.62 7.40 -65.48
CA GLY A 14 44.49 6.20 -64.67
C GLY A 14 43.26 6.26 -63.79
N THR A 15 42.17 5.67 -64.19
CA THR A 15 41.01 5.45 -63.33
C THR A 15 41.43 4.54 -62.17
N VAL A 16 41.72 5.14 -61.02
CA VAL A 16 41.88 4.42 -59.75
C VAL A 16 40.50 3.85 -59.38
N ALA A 17 40.32 2.56 -59.68
CA ALA A 17 39.13 1.82 -59.22
C ALA A 17 39.12 1.79 -57.71
N LEU A 18 38.19 2.53 -57.12
CA LEU A 18 37.94 2.45 -55.70
C LEU A 18 37.53 0.99 -55.35
N PRO A 19 38.11 0.35 -54.34
CA PRO A 19 37.75 -0.99 -53.96
C PRO A 19 36.30 -0.99 -53.50
N HIS A 20 35.46 -1.79 -54.14
CA HIS A 20 34.09 -2.03 -53.74
C HIS A 20 34.05 -2.41 -52.26
N PRO A 21 33.17 -1.83 -51.44
CA PRO A 21 33.02 -2.24 -50.05
C PRO A 21 32.66 -3.72 -50.04
N ARG A 22 33.56 -4.56 -49.51
CA ARG A 22 33.25 -5.96 -49.22
C ARG A 22 31.95 -5.98 -48.42
N THR A 23 30.93 -6.63 -48.99
CA THR A 23 29.69 -6.95 -48.27
C THR A 23 30.08 -7.82 -47.06
N GLY A 24 30.38 -7.14 -45.97
CA GLY A 24 30.70 -7.77 -44.69
C GLY A 24 29.49 -8.65 -44.33
N ARG A 25 29.72 -9.95 -44.22
CA ARG A 25 28.78 -10.87 -43.53
C ARG A 25 28.37 -10.17 -42.25
N ARG A 26 27.07 -9.77 -42.18
CA ARG A 26 26.50 -9.28 -40.90
C ARG A 26 26.83 -10.33 -39.85
N PRO A 27 27.54 -9.97 -38.78
CA PRO A 27 27.80 -10.94 -37.72
C PRO A 27 26.47 -11.57 -37.33
N ARG A 28 26.43 -12.88 -37.24
CA ARG A 28 25.28 -13.59 -36.67
C ARG A 28 25.07 -12.98 -35.29
N ARG A 29 24.03 -12.15 -35.13
CA ARG A 29 23.63 -11.61 -33.83
C ARG A 29 23.54 -12.79 -32.89
N GLY A 30 24.39 -12.85 -31.88
CA GLY A 30 24.32 -13.89 -30.87
C GLY A 30 22.91 -13.91 -30.25
N ALA A 31 22.47 -15.06 -29.78
CA ALA A 31 21.15 -15.17 -29.15
C ALA A 31 20.90 -14.09 -28.07
N LEU A 32 21.97 -13.60 -27.42
CA LEU A 32 21.95 -12.54 -26.41
C LEU A 32 21.85 -11.11 -26.99
N GLU A 33 22.01 -10.92 -28.31
CA GLU A 33 21.79 -9.62 -28.97
C GLU A 33 20.32 -9.40 -29.33
N ASN A 34 19.48 -10.42 -29.18
CA ASN A 34 18.05 -10.29 -29.30
C ASN A 34 17.49 -9.71 -27.99
N GLU A 35 17.16 -8.41 -28.00
CA GLU A 35 16.64 -7.70 -26.82
C GLU A 35 15.45 -8.42 -26.15
N ARG A 36 14.58 -9.06 -26.95
CA ARG A 36 13.43 -9.83 -26.43
C ARG A 36 13.86 -11.09 -25.69
N LEU A 37 14.86 -11.82 -26.23
CA LEU A 37 15.38 -13.03 -25.58
C LEU A 37 16.15 -12.66 -24.32
N LEU A 38 16.97 -11.60 -24.37
CA LEU A 38 17.70 -11.10 -23.20
C LEU A 38 16.72 -10.65 -22.12
N ALA A 39 15.68 -9.86 -22.48
CA ALA A 39 14.64 -9.45 -21.54
C ALA A 39 13.90 -10.65 -20.93
N ALA A 40 13.55 -11.66 -21.73
CA ALA A 40 12.89 -12.87 -21.25
C ALA A 40 13.77 -13.65 -20.26
N VAL A 41 15.05 -13.83 -20.56
CA VAL A 41 16.01 -14.54 -19.70
C VAL A 41 16.23 -13.79 -18.38
N LEU A 42 16.36 -12.44 -18.43
CA LEU A 42 16.55 -11.62 -17.24
C LEU A 42 15.30 -11.53 -16.37
N LEU A 43 14.12 -11.54 -16.98
CA LEU A 43 12.83 -11.48 -16.25
C LEU A 43 12.37 -12.88 -15.79
N ALA A 44 12.82 -13.97 -16.43
CA ALA A 44 12.36 -15.32 -16.13
C ALA A 44 12.47 -15.71 -14.64
N PRO A 45 13.57 -15.45 -13.91
CA PRO A 45 13.65 -15.78 -12.50
C PRO A 45 12.59 -15.07 -11.67
N ALA A 46 12.38 -13.77 -11.92
CA ALA A 46 11.38 -12.97 -11.22
C ALA A 46 9.95 -13.45 -11.55
N VAL A 47 9.64 -13.70 -12.82
CA VAL A 47 8.32 -14.19 -13.26
C VAL A 47 8.05 -15.58 -12.70
N LEU A 48 9.04 -16.48 -12.67
CA LEU A 48 8.91 -17.80 -12.07
C LEU A 48 8.62 -17.73 -10.57
N LEU A 49 9.34 -16.88 -9.83
CA LEU A 49 9.09 -16.68 -8.40
C LEU A 49 7.68 -16.11 -8.15
N LEU A 50 7.28 -15.10 -8.89
CA LEU A 50 5.93 -14.52 -8.79
C LEU A 50 4.86 -15.57 -9.18
N GLY A 51 5.10 -16.36 -10.22
CA GLY A 51 4.21 -17.43 -10.64
C GLY A 51 4.04 -18.49 -9.56
N LEU A 52 5.16 -18.96 -8.98
CA LEU A 52 5.14 -20.02 -7.98
C LEU A 52 4.60 -19.57 -6.62
N PHE A 53 4.98 -18.38 -6.14
CA PHE A 53 4.66 -17.95 -4.78
C PHE A 53 3.42 -17.05 -4.69
N ILE A 54 2.96 -16.45 -5.77
CA ILE A 54 1.79 -15.57 -5.79
C ILE A 54 0.69 -16.14 -6.67
N ALA A 55 0.96 -16.41 -7.97
CA ALA A 55 -0.08 -16.81 -8.88
C ALA A 55 -0.62 -18.22 -8.56
N TYR A 56 0.24 -19.17 -8.25
CA TYR A 56 -0.18 -20.54 -7.90
C TYR A 56 -1.05 -20.59 -6.63
N PRO A 57 -0.65 -20.00 -5.47
CA PRO A 57 -1.50 -19.98 -4.29
C PRO A 57 -2.82 -19.23 -4.52
N PHE A 58 -2.81 -18.17 -5.31
CA PHE A 58 -4.01 -17.43 -5.66
C PHE A 58 -5.00 -18.28 -6.46
N VAL A 59 -4.54 -18.95 -7.53
CA VAL A 59 -5.37 -19.86 -8.35
C VAL A 59 -5.89 -21.02 -7.48
N MET A 60 -5.05 -21.56 -6.60
CA MET A 60 -5.46 -22.60 -5.66
C MET A 60 -6.54 -22.08 -4.69
N GLY A 61 -6.39 -20.85 -4.18
CA GLY A 61 -7.41 -20.21 -3.34
C GLY A 61 -8.75 -20.05 -4.07
N VAL A 62 -8.72 -19.65 -5.34
CA VAL A 62 -9.94 -19.57 -6.19
C VAL A 62 -10.55 -20.95 -6.36
N TRP A 63 -9.75 -21.98 -6.66
CA TRP A 63 -10.25 -23.35 -6.78
C TRP A 63 -10.88 -23.85 -5.47
N LEU A 64 -10.20 -23.66 -4.34
CA LEU A 64 -10.71 -24.02 -3.02
C LEU A 64 -12.05 -23.33 -2.71
N SER A 65 -12.18 -22.05 -3.04
CA SER A 65 -13.42 -21.30 -2.77
C SER A 65 -14.65 -21.87 -3.48
N LEU A 66 -14.41 -22.55 -4.61
CA LEU A 66 -15.46 -23.20 -5.42
C LEU A 66 -15.64 -24.68 -5.07
N SER A 67 -14.93 -25.18 -4.04
CA SER A 67 -14.94 -26.59 -3.62
C SER A 67 -15.43 -26.75 -2.17
N SER A 68 -15.90 -27.94 -1.82
CA SER A 68 -16.27 -28.31 -0.44
C SER A 68 -15.09 -28.86 0.36
N THR A 69 -13.86 -28.47 0.02
CA THR A 69 -12.63 -29.00 0.62
C THR A 69 -12.53 -28.59 2.09
N SER A 70 -12.22 -29.58 2.93
CA SER A 70 -11.90 -29.41 4.35
C SER A 70 -10.64 -30.18 4.71
N VAL A 71 -10.09 -29.93 5.89
CA VAL A 71 -8.89 -30.63 6.37
C VAL A 71 -9.19 -32.14 6.44
N GLY A 72 -8.36 -32.94 5.78
CA GLY A 72 -8.51 -34.39 5.69
C GLY A 72 -9.54 -34.89 4.65
N ASN A 73 -10.22 -34.00 3.93
CA ASN A 73 -11.18 -34.37 2.89
C ASN A 73 -11.03 -33.51 1.63
N VAL A 74 -10.70 -34.16 0.53
CA VAL A 74 -10.66 -33.51 -0.79
C VAL A 74 -12.10 -33.32 -1.26
N GLY A 75 -12.58 -32.10 -1.22
CA GLY A 75 -13.96 -31.75 -1.55
C GLY A 75 -14.26 -31.84 -3.04
N GLN A 76 -15.56 -31.82 -3.35
CA GLN A 76 -16.06 -31.74 -4.72
C GLN A 76 -16.30 -30.29 -5.12
N PHE A 77 -16.41 -30.03 -6.42
CA PHE A 77 -16.79 -28.72 -6.95
C PHE A 77 -18.23 -28.39 -6.57
N VAL A 78 -18.43 -27.28 -5.87
CA VAL A 78 -19.74 -26.81 -5.39
C VAL A 78 -20.17 -25.45 -5.96
N GLY A 79 -19.39 -24.91 -6.88
CA GLY A 79 -19.65 -23.61 -7.50
C GLY A 79 -19.66 -22.49 -6.45
N LEU A 80 -20.64 -21.61 -6.51
CA LEU A 80 -20.74 -20.42 -5.63
C LEU A 80 -21.38 -20.70 -4.25
N LYS A 81 -21.62 -21.97 -3.88
CA LYS A 81 -22.32 -22.32 -2.63
C LYS A 81 -21.63 -21.74 -1.38
N ASN A 82 -20.30 -21.76 -1.34
CA ASN A 82 -19.53 -21.21 -0.22
C ASN A 82 -19.70 -19.69 -0.10
N PHE A 83 -19.79 -19.00 -1.22
CA PHE A 83 -20.03 -17.54 -1.25
C PHE A 83 -21.43 -17.19 -0.75
N VAL A 84 -22.44 -17.95 -1.18
CA VAL A 84 -23.83 -17.75 -0.71
C VAL A 84 -23.92 -18.05 0.79
N LYS A 85 -23.26 -19.11 1.26
CA LYS A 85 -23.21 -19.46 2.68
C LYS A 85 -22.56 -18.34 3.50
N ALA A 86 -21.38 -17.85 3.07
CA ALA A 86 -20.69 -16.75 3.73
C ALA A 86 -21.54 -15.47 3.77
N TRP A 87 -22.20 -15.11 2.66
CA TRP A 87 -23.03 -13.91 2.60
C TRP A 87 -24.22 -13.95 3.56
N ASN A 88 -24.80 -15.14 3.81
CA ASN A 88 -25.90 -15.35 4.74
C ASN A 88 -25.45 -15.54 6.20
N ASP A 89 -24.16 -15.56 6.47
CA ASP A 89 -23.60 -15.66 7.81
C ASP A 89 -23.53 -14.30 8.48
N SER A 90 -24.23 -14.15 9.61
CA SER A 90 -24.27 -12.89 10.37
C SER A 90 -22.91 -12.44 10.91
N ILE A 91 -22.03 -13.41 11.25
CA ILE A 91 -20.67 -13.11 11.73
C ILE A 91 -19.84 -12.57 10.56
N PHE A 92 -19.96 -13.17 9.37
CA PHE A 92 -19.30 -12.64 8.17
C PHE A 92 -19.77 -11.22 7.84
N GLN A 93 -21.08 -10.96 7.89
CA GLN A 93 -21.63 -9.63 7.64
C GLN A 93 -21.05 -8.60 8.62
N THR A 94 -20.99 -8.95 9.91
CA THR A 94 -20.35 -8.12 10.94
C THR A 94 -18.88 -7.90 10.64
N ALA A 95 -18.12 -8.94 10.30
CA ALA A 95 -16.71 -8.87 9.96
C ALA A 95 -16.45 -8.01 8.72
N PHE A 96 -17.33 -8.09 7.72
CA PHE A 96 -17.24 -7.25 6.52
C PHE A 96 -17.42 -5.76 6.86
N TRP A 97 -18.46 -5.42 7.60
CA TRP A 97 -18.70 -4.03 8.01
C TRP A 97 -17.63 -3.50 8.97
N ASN A 98 -17.15 -4.34 9.89
CA ASN A 98 -16.01 -4.00 10.74
C ASN A 98 -14.77 -3.68 9.91
N THR A 99 -14.50 -4.46 8.85
CA THR A 99 -13.36 -4.22 7.97
C THR A 99 -13.45 -2.86 7.27
N VAL A 100 -14.63 -2.52 6.75
CA VAL A 100 -14.89 -1.22 6.11
C VAL A 100 -14.74 -0.09 7.12
N TRP A 101 -15.36 -0.22 8.28
CA TRP A 101 -15.36 0.78 9.35
C TRP A 101 -13.96 1.00 9.92
N TYR A 102 -13.27 -0.10 10.25
CA TYR A 102 -11.89 -0.09 10.75
C TYR A 102 -10.94 0.57 9.76
N THR A 103 -11.00 0.18 8.49
CA THR A 103 -10.15 0.73 7.43
C THR A 103 -10.43 2.21 7.20
N GLY A 104 -11.70 2.58 7.15
CA GLY A 104 -12.12 3.96 6.94
C GLY A 104 -11.60 4.90 8.04
N TRP A 105 -11.92 4.60 9.30
CA TRP A 105 -11.50 5.44 10.42
C TRP A 105 -10.00 5.45 10.64
N ALA A 106 -9.35 4.28 10.59
CA ALA A 106 -7.90 4.22 10.73
C ALA A 106 -7.19 5.03 9.64
N THR A 107 -7.67 5.01 8.40
CA THR A 107 -7.09 5.80 7.30
C THR A 107 -7.33 7.29 7.49
N ILE A 108 -8.54 7.71 7.92
CA ILE A 108 -8.86 9.12 8.21
C ILE A 108 -7.93 9.65 9.31
N PHE A 109 -7.78 8.93 10.41
CA PHE A 109 -6.93 9.36 11.51
C PHE A 109 -5.45 9.37 11.14
N LYS A 110 -4.97 8.36 10.40
CA LYS A 110 -3.58 8.35 9.89
C LYS A 110 -3.32 9.53 8.96
N LEU A 111 -4.26 9.86 8.07
CA LEU A 111 -4.12 11.01 7.18
C LEU A 111 -4.13 12.32 7.97
N ALA A 112 -5.07 12.51 8.88
CA ALA A 112 -5.19 13.75 9.66
C ALA A 112 -3.95 13.98 10.55
N LEU A 113 -3.58 12.98 11.35
CA LEU A 113 -2.44 13.06 12.27
C LEU A 113 -1.10 13.07 11.52
N GLY A 114 -0.99 12.27 10.44
CA GLY A 114 0.21 12.24 9.59
C GLY A 114 0.42 13.56 8.86
N MET A 115 -0.64 14.19 8.33
CA MET A 115 -0.58 15.51 7.73
C MET A 115 -0.16 16.57 8.75
N TRP A 116 -0.79 16.57 9.93
CA TRP A 116 -0.42 17.49 11.01
C TRP A 116 1.06 17.36 11.38
N LEU A 117 1.56 16.13 11.57
CA LEU A 117 2.97 15.87 11.84
C LEU A 117 3.89 16.26 10.67
N ALA A 118 3.49 16.00 9.42
CA ALA A 118 4.27 16.41 8.24
C ALA A 118 4.45 17.92 8.19
N LEU A 119 3.39 18.68 8.44
CA LEU A 119 3.43 20.13 8.50
C LEU A 119 4.31 20.66 9.65
N LEU A 120 4.25 20.04 10.83
CA LEU A 120 5.13 20.36 11.95
C LEU A 120 6.61 20.08 11.60
N LEU A 121 6.88 18.90 11.05
CA LEU A 121 8.23 18.49 10.65
C LEU A 121 8.77 19.25 9.43
N ASN A 122 7.92 19.90 8.68
CA ASN A 122 8.37 20.78 7.59
C ASN A 122 8.95 22.11 8.10
N ARG A 123 8.60 22.52 9.32
CA ARG A 123 9.17 23.73 9.95
C ARG A 123 10.62 23.51 10.36
N HIS A 124 11.39 24.62 10.51
CA HIS A 124 12.74 24.62 11.06
C HIS A 124 12.68 24.74 12.58
N PHE A 125 13.19 23.73 13.29
CA PHE A 125 13.34 23.76 14.74
C PHE A 125 14.52 22.89 15.20
N ARG A 126 15.05 23.20 16.39
CA ARG A 126 16.14 22.43 17.00
C ARG A 126 15.67 21.04 17.40
N GLY A 127 16.48 20.00 17.14
CA GLY A 127 16.12 18.60 17.47
C GLY A 127 15.26 17.89 16.42
N LYS A 128 14.93 18.49 15.27
CA LYS A 128 14.11 17.90 14.19
C LYS A 128 14.52 16.48 13.80
N ARG A 129 15.85 16.20 13.75
CA ARG A 129 16.35 14.86 13.41
C ARG A 129 15.95 13.81 14.45
N LEU A 130 16.05 14.16 15.73
CA LEU A 130 15.64 13.26 16.82
C LEU A 130 14.15 13.00 16.82
N VAL A 131 13.33 14.04 16.65
CA VAL A 131 11.86 13.90 16.54
C VAL A 131 11.47 13.02 15.36
N ARG A 132 12.11 13.18 14.19
CA ARG A 132 11.88 12.30 13.02
C ARG A 132 12.24 10.84 13.32
N ALA A 133 13.38 10.61 13.99
CA ALA A 133 13.81 9.25 14.34
C ALA A 133 12.85 8.60 15.35
N SER A 134 12.48 9.32 16.41
CA SER A 134 11.55 8.81 17.44
C SER A 134 10.14 8.53 16.87
N MET A 135 9.69 9.37 15.95
CA MET A 135 8.37 9.18 15.31
C MET A 135 8.31 7.91 14.45
N LEU A 136 9.46 7.42 13.94
CA LEU A 136 9.51 6.18 13.17
C LEU A 136 9.39 4.91 14.02
N LEU A 137 9.65 4.98 15.31
CA LEU A 137 9.65 3.82 16.19
C LEU A 137 8.36 2.98 16.10
N PRO A 138 7.14 3.56 16.12
CA PRO A 138 5.91 2.79 15.99
C PRO A 138 5.83 1.96 14.71
N PHE A 139 6.40 2.46 13.63
CA PHE A 139 6.37 1.79 12.33
C PHE A 139 7.43 0.68 12.21
N ILE A 140 8.58 0.85 12.88
CA ILE A 140 9.71 -0.09 12.82
C ILE A 140 9.46 -1.30 13.73
N VAL A 141 8.79 -1.10 14.88
CA VAL A 141 8.52 -2.19 15.81
C VAL A 141 7.62 -3.26 15.17
N PRO A 142 7.98 -4.56 15.26
CA PRO A 142 7.15 -5.63 14.72
C PRO A 142 5.71 -5.56 15.24
N THR A 143 4.74 -5.72 14.34
CA THR A 143 3.30 -5.56 14.65
C THR A 143 2.86 -6.40 15.84
N VAL A 144 3.25 -7.66 15.85
CA VAL A 144 2.86 -8.61 16.92
C VAL A 144 3.34 -8.14 18.29
N LEU A 145 4.61 -7.72 18.40
CA LEU A 145 5.20 -7.26 19.66
C LEU A 145 4.54 -5.97 20.16
N SER A 146 4.36 -4.99 19.26
CA SER A 146 3.70 -3.74 19.63
C SER A 146 2.24 -3.97 20.03
N THR A 147 1.53 -4.88 19.35
CA THR A 147 0.14 -5.20 19.67
C THR A 147 0.01 -5.90 21.02
N PHE A 148 0.95 -6.77 21.40
CA PHE A 148 0.97 -7.36 22.77
C PHE A 148 1.14 -6.28 23.84
N ALA A 149 2.02 -5.29 23.61
CA ALA A 149 2.16 -4.17 24.53
C ALA A 149 0.85 -3.38 24.68
N TRP A 150 0.18 -3.08 23.57
CA TRP A 150 -1.11 -2.41 23.57
C TRP A 150 -2.20 -3.25 24.23
N ARG A 151 -2.25 -4.57 23.99
CA ARG A 151 -3.18 -5.47 24.65
C ARG A 151 -3.03 -5.42 26.18
N TRP A 152 -1.80 -5.35 26.68
CA TRP A 152 -1.51 -5.16 28.10
C TRP A 152 -1.99 -3.81 28.63
N MET A 153 -1.81 -2.75 27.85
CA MET A 153 -2.27 -1.40 28.22
C MET A 153 -3.81 -1.32 28.29
N PHE A 154 -4.51 -2.10 27.48
CA PHE A 154 -5.98 -2.17 27.43
C PHE A 154 -6.56 -3.31 28.32
N ASP A 155 -5.74 -4.04 29.05
CA ASP A 155 -6.18 -5.20 29.86
C ASP A 155 -7.35 -4.82 30.76
N PRO A 156 -8.45 -5.62 30.82
CA PRO A 156 -9.64 -5.28 31.62
C PRO A 156 -9.36 -5.14 33.12
N THR A 157 -8.35 -5.86 33.60
CA THR A 157 -8.03 -5.93 35.04
C THR A 157 -6.97 -4.91 35.44
N PHE A 158 -5.88 -4.85 34.65
CA PHE A 158 -4.65 -4.09 35.01
C PHE A 158 -4.37 -2.94 34.04
N SER A 159 -5.38 -2.41 33.34
CA SER A 159 -5.20 -1.35 32.37
C SER A 159 -4.49 -0.13 32.93
N VAL A 160 -3.28 0.13 32.43
CA VAL A 160 -2.55 1.37 32.73
C VAL A 160 -3.32 2.60 32.25
N LEU A 161 -3.99 2.49 31.10
CA LEU A 161 -4.78 3.60 30.54
C LEU A 161 -5.99 3.93 31.42
N ASN A 162 -6.71 2.91 31.89
CA ASN A 162 -7.80 3.13 32.83
C ASN A 162 -7.30 3.79 34.14
N TRP A 163 -6.14 3.34 34.62
CA TRP A 163 -5.56 3.92 35.83
C TRP A 163 -5.20 5.41 35.62
N VAL A 164 -4.53 5.76 34.52
CA VAL A 164 -4.17 7.15 34.22
C VAL A 164 -5.42 8.03 34.04
N LEU A 165 -6.42 7.55 33.29
CA LEU A 165 -7.66 8.31 33.07
C LEU A 165 -8.47 8.50 34.36
N TYR A 166 -8.51 7.49 35.25
CA TYR A 166 -9.19 7.55 36.53
C TYR A 166 -8.50 8.52 37.49
N GLN A 167 -7.16 8.40 37.64
CA GLN A 167 -6.38 9.31 38.49
C GLN A 167 -6.36 10.75 37.97
N GLY A 168 -6.41 10.92 36.67
CA GLY A 168 -6.54 12.25 36.05
C GLY A 168 -7.92 12.88 36.16
N GLY A 169 -8.91 12.18 36.71
CA GLY A 169 -10.28 12.65 36.86
C GLY A 169 -11.07 12.71 35.54
N PHE A 170 -10.57 12.08 34.46
CA PHE A 170 -11.24 12.07 33.16
C PHE A 170 -12.38 11.05 33.09
N ILE A 171 -12.34 10.00 33.92
CA ILE A 171 -13.37 8.97 34.00
C ILE A 171 -13.68 8.67 35.49
N THR A 172 -14.95 8.32 35.74
CA THR A 172 -15.42 7.90 37.10
C THR A 172 -15.49 6.39 37.24
N THR A 173 -15.59 5.66 36.12
CA THR A 173 -15.63 4.19 36.06
C THR A 173 -14.65 3.70 35.01
N LYS A 174 -14.09 2.50 35.22
CA LYS A 174 -13.18 1.88 34.24
C LYS A 174 -13.89 1.61 32.92
N LEU A 175 -13.24 1.97 31.81
CA LEU A 175 -13.72 1.70 30.45
C LEU A 175 -13.47 0.23 30.09
N PRO A 176 -14.45 -0.46 29.46
CA PRO A 176 -14.35 -1.86 29.09
C PRO A 176 -13.59 -2.02 27.75
N PHE A 177 -12.34 -1.58 27.69
CA PHE A 177 -11.56 -1.47 26.44
C PHE A 177 -11.62 -2.71 25.56
N LEU A 178 -11.34 -3.90 26.09
CA LEU A 178 -11.35 -5.15 25.34
C LEU A 178 -12.52 -6.07 25.71
N SER A 179 -13.35 -5.69 26.69
CA SER A 179 -14.49 -6.48 27.15
C SER A 179 -15.79 -6.14 26.42
N ASP A 180 -15.85 -5.01 25.71
CA ASP A 180 -16.95 -4.60 24.88
C ASP A 180 -16.50 -4.50 23.41
N GLY A 181 -17.33 -5.00 22.49
CA GLY A 181 -16.98 -5.10 21.08
C GLY A 181 -16.72 -3.75 20.40
N THR A 182 -17.51 -2.73 20.74
CA THR A 182 -17.37 -1.39 20.19
C THR A 182 -16.07 -0.76 20.66
N TYR A 183 -15.80 -0.78 21.97
CA TYR A 183 -14.54 -0.28 22.52
C TYR A 183 -13.34 -1.04 21.98
N ALA A 184 -13.42 -2.36 21.85
CA ALA A 184 -12.32 -3.19 21.35
C ALA A 184 -11.99 -2.86 19.88
N LEU A 185 -12.98 -2.58 19.03
CA LEU A 185 -12.76 -2.15 17.66
C LEU A 185 -12.11 -0.76 17.60
N TRP A 186 -12.53 0.19 18.47
CA TRP A 186 -11.89 1.50 18.57
C TRP A 186 -10.44 1.39 19.09
N CYS A 187 -10.16 0.52 20.06
CA CYS A 187 -8.80 0.24 20.50
C CYS A 187 -7.93 -0.25 19.34
N ALA A 188 -8.46 -1.15 18.50
CA ALA A 188 -7.76 -1.63 17.31
C ALA A 188 -7.48 -0.48 16.31
N ILE A 189 -8.45 0.43 16.09
CA ILE A 189 -8.29 1.62 15.25
C ILE A 189 -7.19 2.53 15.79
N VAL A 190 -7.14 2.75 17.10
CA VAL A 190 -6.10 3.57 17.76
C VAL A 190 -4.72 2.95 17.55
N VAL A 191 -4.56 1.64 17.77
CA VAL A 191 -3.28 0.93 17.59
C VAL A 191 -2.83 0.97 16.12
N ASN A 192 -3.73 0.72 15.18
CA ASN A 192 -3.43 0.79 13.75
C ASN A 192 -3.02 2.21 13.34
N THR A 193 -3.72 3.22 13.86
CA THR A 193 -3.42 4.63 13.61
C THR A 193 -2.03 4.99 14.14
N TRP A 194 -1.75 4.65 15.40
CA TRP A 194 -0.45 4.91 16.03
C TRP A 194 0.70 4.29 15.23
N ARG A 195 0.53 3.05 14.78
CA ARG A 195 1.54 2.34 13.99
C ARG A 195 1.72 2.93 12.59
N GLY A 196 0.62 3.29 11.93
CA GLY A 196 0.64 3.72 10.52
C GLY A 196 0.89 5.20 10.29
N MET A 197 0.60 6.06 11.30
CA MET A 197 0.74 7.51 11.21
C MET A 197 2.16 7.98 10.80
N PRO A 198 3.29 7.37 11.26
CA PRO A 198 4.62 7.76 10.85
C PRO A 198 4.87 7.64 9.35
N PHE A 199 4.33 6.60 8.72
CA PHE A 199 4.44 6.41 7.28
C PHE A 199 3.75 7.54 6.51
N PHE A 200 2.53 7.93 6.92
CA PHE A 200 1.84 9.09 6.36
C PHE A 200 2.65 10.37 6.54
N ALA A 201 3.15 10.62 7.75
CA ALA A 201 3.89 11.84 8.06
C ALA A 201 5.15 11.99 7.20
N ILE A 202 5.92 10.91 7.00
CA ILE A 202 7.15 10.97 6.21
C ILE A 202 6.86 11.08 4.72
N THR A 203 5.89 10.33 4.21
CA THR A 203 5.53 10.39 2.79
C THR A 203 4.97 11.77 2.42
N LEU A 204 4.08 12.31 3.26
CA LEU A 204 3.53 13.65 3.06
C LEU A 204 4.60 14.73 3.23
N LEU A 205 5.53 14.58 4.19
CA LEU A 205 6.66 15.49 4.36
C LEU A 205 7.57 15.49 3.12
N ALA A 206 7.85 14.33 2.53
CA ALA A 206 8.60 14.25 1.28
C ALA A 206 7.87 15.01 0.16
N GLY A 207 6.56 14.83 0.04
CA GLY A 207 5.75 15.60 -0.91
C GLY A 207 5.73 17.11 -0.62
N LEU A 208 5.68 17.53 0.65
CA LEU A 208 5.77 18.95 1.01
C LEU A 208 7.11 19.58 0.60
N GLN A 209 8.19 18.81 0.64
CA GLN A 209 9.54 19.28 0.30
C GLN A 209 9.77 19.42 -1.23
N THR A 210 8.89 18.88 -2.06
CA THR A 210 8.96 19.10 -3.52
C THR A 210 8.23 20.36 -3.98
N ILE A 211 7.45 21.00 -3.11
CA ILE A 211 6.73 22.24 -3.44
C ILE A 211 7.73 23.40 -3.43
N ASN A 212 7.79 24.16 -4.54
CA ASN A 212 8.66 25.33 -4.63
C ASN A 212 8.25 26.38 -3.57
N PRO A 213 9.20 26.84 -2.71
CA PRO A 213 8.94 27.88 -1.71
C PRO A 213 8.38 29.18 -2.29
N ASP A 214 8.80 29.56 -3.51
CA ASP A 214 8.35 30.79 -4.18
C ASP A 214 6.83 30.86 -4.31
N LEU A 215 6.13 29.72 -4.46
CA LEU A 215 4.67 29.69 -4.51
C LEU A 215 4.03 30.12 -3.19
N HIS A 216 4.67 29.80 -2.07
CA HIS A 216 4.20 30.22 -0.74
C HIS A 216 4.51 31.70 -0.47
N GLU A 217 5.62 32.20 -1.00
CA GLU A 217 6.01 33.61 -0.89
C GLU A 217 5.10 34.49 -1.74
N ALA A 218 4.85 34.10 -3.01
CA ALA A 218 3.93 34.81 -3.88
C ALA A 218 2.52 34.88 -3.27
N ALA A 219 1.97 33.74 -2.79
CA ALA A 219 0.68 33.73 -2.12
C ALA A 219 0.66 34.58 -0.83
N ALA A 220 1.80 34.73 -0.14
CA ALA A 220 1.88 35.61 1.03
C ALA A 220 1.85 37.08 0.63
N LEU A 221 2.51 37.46 -0.47
CA LEU A 221 2.44 38.81 -1.04
C LEU A 221 1.03 39.19 -1.50
N ASP A 222 0.26 38.20 -2.00
CA ASP A 222 -1.17 38.35 -2.34
C ASP A 222 -2.09 38.40 -1.11
N GLY A 223 -1.54 38.43 0.11
CA GLY A 223 -2.30 38.55 1.36
C GLY A 223 -2.93 37.24 1.84
N ALA A 224 -2.54 36.06 1.29
CA ALA A 224 -3.04 34.78 1.75
C ALA A 224 -2.48 34.39 3.14
N ASN A 225 -3.35 34.19 4.11
CA ASN A 225 -2.98 33.64 5.42
C ASN A 225 -2.59 32.14 5.33
N ALA A 226 -2.07 31.56 6.41
CA ALA A 226 -1.60 30.17 6.45
C ALA A 226 -2.68 29.16 6.03
N TRP A 227 -3.94 29.37 6.40
CA TRP A 227 -5.07 28.51 6.04
C TRP A 227 -5.37 28.57 4.54
N ARG A 228 -5.41 29.77 3.94
CA ARG A 228 -5.59 29.96 2.49
C ARG A 228 -4.43 29.33 1.72
N ARG A 229 -3.18 29.53 2.15
CA ARG A 229 -2.00 28.91 1.51
C ARG A 229 -2.06 27.40 1.58
N PHE A 230 -2.52 26.81 2.70
CA PHE A 230 -2.70 25.37 2.79
C PHE A 230 -3.70 24.86 1.75
N TRP A 231 -4.90 25.43 1.67
CA TRP A 231 -5.97 24.91 0.81
C TRP A 231 -5.78 25.21 -0.68
N HIS A 232 -5.13 26.34 -1.04
CA HIS A 232 -5.00 26.78 -2.44
C HIS A 232 -3.62 26.49 -3.05
N VAL A 233 -2.57 26.29 -2.24
CA VAL A 233 -1.22 25.97 -2.72
C VAL A 233 -0.79 24.55 -2.29
N THR A 234 -0.72 24.33 -0.95
CA THR A 234 -0.17 23.07 -0.42
C THR A 234 -1.02 21.87 -0.79
N TRP A 235 -2.31 21.90 -0.44
CA TRP A 235 -3.20 20.77 -0.62
C TRP A 235 -3.35 20.31 -2.09
N PRO A 236 -3.59 21.21 -3.07
CA PRO A 236 -3.68 20.82 -4.47
C PRO A 236 -2.41 20.14 -4.99
N LEU A 237 -1.23 20.65 -4.66
CA LEU A 237 0.06 20.09 -5.08
C LEU A 237 0.39 18.78 -4.36
N LEU A 238 -0.14 18.58 -3.15
CA LEU A 238 0.09 17.38 -2.37
C LEU A 238 -0.91 16.25 -2.68
N LYS A 239 -2.02 16.52 -3.36
CA LYS A 239 -3.06 15.54 -3.70
C LYS A 239 -2.52 14.24 -4.31
N PRO A 240 -1.62 14.25 -5.32
CA PRO A 240 -1.14 13.01 -5.92
C PRO A 240 -0.45 12.11 -4.89
N VAL A 241 0.44 12.69 -4.07
CA VAL A 241 1.16 11.96 -3.01
C VAL A 241 0.18 11.46 -1.94
N THR A 242 -0.80 12.29 -1.56
CA THR A 242 -1.83 11.91 -0.58
C THR A 242 -2.66 10.73 -1.06
N LEU A 243 -3.03 10.70 -2.33
CA LEU A 243 -3.78 9.56 -2.90
C LEU A 243 -2.99 8.27 -2.85
N VAL A 244 -1.71 8.32 -3.21
CA VAL A 244 -0.85 7.12 -3.19
C VAL A 244 -0.76 6.56 -1.78
N VAL A 245 -0.47 7.40 -0.78
CA VAL A 245 -0.33 6.93 0.61
C VAL A 245 -1.66 6.45 1.20
N VAL A 246 -2.78 7.09 0.85
CA VAL A 246 -4.12 6.68 1.30
C VAL A 246 -4.49 5.31 0.75
N VAL A 247 -4.33 5.08 -0.56
CA VAL A 247 -4.68 3.79 -1.16
C VAL A 247 -3.77 2.68 -0.66
N PHE A 248 -2.47 2.93 -0.55
CA PHE A 248 -1.56 1.97 0.07
C PHE A 248 -2.01 1.61 1.50
N SER A 249 -2.40 2.61 2.29
CA SER A 249 -2.93 2.39 3.64
C SER A 249 -4.24 1.59 3.65
N ILE A 250 -5.16 1.88 2.72
CA ILE A 250 -6.41 1.12 2.61
C ILE A 250 -6.11 -0.35 2.32
N ILE A 251 -5.26 -0.64 1.34
CA ILE A 251 -4.90 -2.02 0.99
C ILE A 251 -4.31 -2.76 2.21
N GLN A 252 -3.35 -2.15 2.90
CA GLN A 252 -2.69 -2.74 4.07
C GLN A 252 -3.64 -2.91 5.27
N THR A 253 -4.52 -1.94 5.50
CA THR A 253 -5.43 -1.96 6.65
C THR A 253 -6.64 -2.87 6.40
N PHE A 254 -7.16 -2.92 5.17
CA PHE A 254 -8.26 -3.79 4.79
C PHE A 254 -7.88 -5.28 4.92
N SER A 255 -6.60 -5.60 4.71
CA SER A 255 -6.03 -6.94 4.83
C SER A 255 -5.39 -7.20 6.19
N ASP A 256 -5.60 -6.33 7.19
CA ASP A 256 -4.94 -6.46 8.48
C ASP A 256 -5.47 -7.69 9.25
N PHE A 257 -4.60 -8.66 9.42
CA PHE A 257 -4.85 -9.88 10.19
C PHE A 257 -4.17 -9.82 11.55
N GLN A 258 -2.88 -9.44 11.56
CA GLN A 258 -2.01 -9.62 12.72
C GLN A 258 -2.47 -8.82 13.93
N LEU A 259 -2.85 -7.56 13.72
CA LEU A 259 -3.25 -6.66 14.80
C LEU A 259 -4.51 -7.19 15.49
N ILE A 260 -5.57 -7.48 14.73
CA ILE A 260 -6.83 -7.97 15.30
C ILE A 260 -6.66 -9.34 15.95
N TYR A 261 -5.93 -10.25 15.29
CA TYR A 261 -5.70 -11.59 15.83
C TYR A 261 -4.98 -11.58 17.17
N VAL A 262 -3.97 -10.71 17.33
CA VAL A 262 -3.21 -10.59 18.58
C VAL A 262 -3.96 -9.78 19.64
N LEU A 263 -4.63 -8.69 19.25
CA LEU A 263 -5.29 -7.79 20.20
C LEU A 263 -6.54 -8.42 20.82
N THR A 264 -7.44 -8.94 19.98
CA THR A 264 -8.77 -9.39 20.38
C THR A 264 -9.09 -10.84 20.00
N GLY A 265 -8.39 -11.41 18.98
CA GLY A 265 -8.74 -12.70 18.40
C GLY A 265 -10.11 -12.74 17.74
N GLY A 266 -10.69 -11.56 17.42
CA GLY A 266 -12.08 -11.44 16.92
C GLY A 266 -13.14 -11.23 18.00
N GLY A 267 -12.75 -11.33 19.29
CA GLY A 267 -13.65 -11.16 20.45
C GLY A 267 -13.88 -9.70 20.87
N PRO A 268 -14.75 -9.48 21.86
CA PRO A 268 -15.63 -10.46 22.48
C PRO A 268 -16.75 -10.92 21.54
N ALA A 269 -17.22 -12.16 21.71
CA ALA A 269 -18.38 -12.73 21.00
C ALA A 269 -18.37 -12.49 19.46
N ASN A 270 -17.24 -12.64 18.80
CA ASN A 270 -17.02 -12.42 17.36
C ASN A 270 -17.23 -10.97 16.87
N SER A 271 -17.34 -9.98 17.78
CA SER A 271 -17.70 -8.60 17.44
C SER A 271 -16.59 -7.79 16.78
N THR A 272 -15.33 -8.24 16.85
CA THR A 272 -14.18 -7.50 16.26
C THR A 272 -13.50 -8.25 15.12
N HIS A 273 -14.08 -9.33 14.63
CA HIS A 273 -13.54 -9.96 13.43
C HIS A 273 -13.51 -8.97 12.26
N LEU A 274 -12.41 -9.00 11.54
CA LEU A 274 -12.31 -8.49 10.17
C LEU A 274 -12.45 -9.68 9.21
N VAL A 275 -12.68 -9.41 7.93
CA VAL A 275 -12.78 -10.47 6.90
C VAL A 275 -11.55 -11.38 6.94
N ALA A 276 -10.34 -10.83 7.08
CA ALA A 276 -9.11 -11.61 7.15
C ALA A 276 -9.05 -12.56 8.36
N THR A 277 -9.44 -12.09 9.55
CA THR A 277 -9.44 -12.92 10.77
C THR A 277 -10.57 -13.94 10.78
N TYR A 278 -11.72 -13.60 10.20
CA TYR A 278 -12.83 -14.54 10.08
C TYR A 278 -12.54 -15.63 9.04
N ALA A 279 -11.95 -15.27 7.90
CA ALA A 279 -11.50 -16.25 6.91
C ALA A 279 -10.50 -17.26 7.52
N TYR A 280 -9.58 -16.80 8.36
CA TYR A 280 -8.69 -17.68 9.11
C TYR A 280 -9.43 -18.57 10.11
N GLN A 281 -10.37 -18.01 10.85
CA GLN A 281 -11.19 -18.75 11.83
C GLN A 281 -11.93 -19.92 11.16
N ILE A 282 -12.58 -19.67 10.03
CA ILE A 282 -13.34 -20.69 9.30
C ILE A 282 -12.41 -21.63 8.52
N GLY A 283 -11.46 -21.06 7.75
CA GLY A 283 -10.62 -21.85 6.86
C GLY A 283 -9.60 -22.69 7.59
N VAL A 284 -8.87 -22.08 8.53
CA VAL A 284 -7.74 -22.75 9.19
C VAL A 284 -8.12 -23.32 10.55
N ALA A 285 -8.70 -22.50 11.43
CA ALA A 285 -9.03 -22.96 12.78
C ALA A 285 -10.17 -24.00 12.81
N SER A 286 -11.19 -23.84 11.96
CA SER A 286 -12.31 -24.80 11.84
C SER A 286 -12.06 -25.87 10.76
N GLY A 287 -11.00 -25.75 9.97
CA GLY A 287 -10.62 -26.73 8.94
C GLY A 287 -11.50 -26.71 7.68
N LEU A 288 -12.36 -25.69 7.48
CA LEU A 288 -13.25 -25.56 6.33
C LEU A 288 -12.57 -24.72 5.24
N LEU A 289 -11.55 -25.30 4.57
CA LEU A 289 -10.66 -24.58 3.65
C LEU A 289 -11.43 -23.90 2.51
N GLY A 290 -12.44 -24.57 1.94
CA GLY A 290 -13.25 -24.01 0.86
C GLY A 290 -14.03 -22.78 1.28
N GLU A 291 -14.66 -22.81 2.45
CA GLU A 291 -15.43 -21.69 3.01
C GLU A 291 -14.50 -20.52 3.38
N GLY A 292 -13.38 -20.79 4.07
CA GLY A 292 -12.40 -19.75 4.40
C GLY A 292 -11.79 -19.08 3.18
N ALA A 293 -11.52 -19.84 2.12
CA ALA A 293 -11.06 -19.30 0.84
C ALA A 293 -12.13 -18.39 0.19
N ALA A 294 -13.40 -18.80 0.20
CA ALA A 294 -14.49 -17.98 -0.32
C ALA A 294 -14.63 -16.65 0.46
N ILE A 295 -14.55 -16.69 1.80
CA ILE A 295 -14.57 -15.49 2.66
C ILE A 295 -13.41 -14.56 2.28
N SER A 296 -12.20 -15.09 2.11
CA SER A 296 -11.03 -14.27 1.73
C SER A 296 -11.21 -13.57 0.38
N LEU A 297 -11.84 -14.23 -0.59
CA LEU A 297 -12.05 -13.67 -1.94
C LEU A 297 -13.05 -12.51 -1.97
N PHE A 298 -13.91 -12.34 -0.97
CA PHE A 298 -14.75 -11.13 -0.86
C PHE A 298 -13.94 -9.83 -0.71
N MET A 299 -12.69 -9.92 -0.28
CA MET A 299 -11.83 -8.74 -0.19
C MET A 299 -11.43 -8.19 -1.57
N LEU A 300 -11.32 -9.06 -2.58
CA LEU A 300 -10.79 -8.69 -3.90
C LEU A 300 -11.61 -7.62 -4.63
N PRO A 301 -12.96 -7.75 -4.77
CA PRO A 301 -13.74 -6.74 -5.46
C PRO A 301 -13.60 -5.35 -4.85
N VAL A 302 -13.54 -5.27 -3.51
CA VAL A 302 -13.39 -4.01 -2.79
C VAL A 302 -12.02 -3.39 -3.06
N LEU A 303 -10.95 -4.19 -2.96
CA LEU A 303 -9.59 -3.71 -3.23
C LEU A 303 -9.39 -3.33 -4.69
N PHE A 304 -9.93 -4.10 -5.64
CA PHE A 304 -9.93 -3.73 -7.06
C PHE A 304 -10.65 -2.41 -7.31
N MET A 305 -11.81 -2.21 -6.70
CA MET A 305 -12.55 -0.96 -6.82
C MET A 305 -11.73 0.23 -6.30
N VAL A 306 -11.08 0.09 -5.15
CA VAL A 306 -10.23 1.14 -4.56
C VAL A 306 -9.06 1.50 -5.50
N VAL A 307 -8.34 0.48 -6.01
CA VAL A 307 -7.22 0.69 -6.94
C VAL A 307 -7.71 1.30 -8.26
N TRP A 308 -8.82 0.83 -8.79
CA TRP A 308 -9.41 1.37 -10.03
C TRP A 308 -9.81 2.83 -9.90
N LEU A 309 -10.46 3.20 -8.78
CA LEU A 309 -10.82 4.59 -8.49
C LEU A 309 -9.59 5.49 -8.41
N GLN A 310 -8.50 5.01 -7.76
CA GLN A 310 -7.24 5.74 -7.70
C GLN A 310 -6.65 5.97 -9.09
N LEU A 311 -6.52 4.91 -9.89
CA LEU A 311 -5.94 5.01 -11.24
C LEU A 311 -6.76 5.94 -12.13
N ARG A 312 -8.09 5.86 -12.05
CA ARG A 312 -8.98 6.76 -12.77
C ARG A 312 -8.79 8.22 -12.37
N TYR A 313 -8.60 8.47 -11.08
CA TYR A 313 -8.40 9.83 -10.56
C TYR A 313 -7.02 10.38 -10.94
N LEU A 314 -5.94 9.58 -10.82
CA LEU A 314 -4.59 10.00 -11.20
C LEU A 314 -4.52 10.37 -12.69
N ARG A 315 -5.11 9.56 -13.58
CA ARG A 315 -5.16 9.87 -15.02
C ARG A 315 -5.87 11.21 -15.33
N ARG A 316 -6.84 11.60 -14.52
CA ARG A 316 -7.50 12.91 -14.67
C ARG A 316 -6.61 14.08 -14.22
N LEU A 317 -5.70 13.85 -13.26
CA LEU A 317 -4.74 14.87 -12.82
C LEU A 317 -3.59 15.06 -13.82
N GLU A 318 -3.20 13.98 -14.53
CA GLU A 318 -2.13 14.02 -15.55
C GLU A 318 -2.62 14.58 -16.89
N GLY A 319 -3.92 14.51 -17.17
CA GLY A 319 -4.55 15.00 -18.41
C GLY A 319 -5.14 16.43 -18.32
N ALA A 320 -5.01 17.07 -17.17
CA ALA A 320 -5.40 18.47 -16.92
C ALA A 320 -4.17 19.36 -16.72
#